data_e031201da96dca75f3b83b2630aab52f
#
_entry.id   e031201da96dca75f3b83b2630aab52f
#
_cell.length_a   1.000
_cell.length_b   1.000
_cell.length_c   1.000
_cell.angle_alpha   90.00
_cell.angle_beta   90.00
_cell.angle_gamma   90.00
#
_symmetry.space_group_name_H-M   'P 1'
#
loop_
_entity.id
_entity.type
_entity.pdbx_description
1 polymer ?
#
loop_
_entity_poly.entity_id
_entity_poly.type
_entity_poly.pdbx_seq_one_letter_code
_entity_poly.pdbx_strand_id
1 'polypeptide(L)'
;MKHIIILLLLTVYTSSVRSNDYFKALELFNLRKIEDSVDFFKKVANDEQNEKRSDAMFNLAVIYDNGFGIAQDKTRALYYYELAADLSNVYAQYNLGWKYYNGENVYKDVNKAFNLYTSASRYGHPQATFNLANMHYSGVGTVKNIKKAYKLFLIAKINGIDESEYYLKKIQEQISPEELMVLNSEYGSLIEEKIEVPSDPLDK
;
A
#
# COMPACT_ATOMS: atom_id res chain seq x y z
N MET A 1 16.03 36.60 -17.17
CA MET A 1 16.78 35.36 -16.88
C MET A 1 17.20 35.25 -15.41
N LYS A 2 17.87 36.25 -14.78
CA LYS A 2 18.30 36.14 -13.37
C LYS A 2 17.19 35.87 -12.36
N HIS A 3 16.00 36.43 -12.52
CA HIS A 3 14.87 36.20 -11.59
C HIS A 3 14.28 34.80 -11.72
N ILE A 4 14.29 34.21 -12.89
CA ILE A 4 13.81 32.82 -13.09
C ILE A 4 14.76 31.81 -12.47
N ILE A 5 16.08 32.06 -12.55
CA ILE A 5 17.10 31.21 -11.94
C ILE A 5 17.02 31.26 -10.41
N ILE A 6 16.82 32.45 -9.84
CA ILE A 6 16.66 32.62 -8.37
C ILE A 6 15.39 31.90 -7.89
N LEU A 7 14.27 31.98 -8.64
CA LEU A 7 13.02 31.29 -8.28
C LEU A 7 13.20 29.77 -8.33
N LEU A 8 13.88 29.24 -9.38
CA LEU A 8 14.20 27.82 -9.49
C LEU A 8 15.13 27.33 -8.37
N LEU A 9 16.15 28.11 -8.02
CA LEU A 9 17.06 27.78 -6.90
C LEU A 9 16.33 27.80 -5.55
N LEU A 10 15.41 28.74 -5.32
CA LEU A 10 14.58 28.78 -4.11
C LEU A 10 13.63 27.60 -4.01
N THR A 11 13.01 27.17 -5.12
CA THR A 11 12.10 26.00 -5.11
C THR A 11 12.89 24.69 -4.88
N VAL A 12 14.04 24.51 -5.48
CA VAL A 12 14.91 23.35 -5.25
C VAL A 12 15.44 23.34 -3.82
N TYR A 13 15.85 24.48 -3.27
CA TYR A 13 16.33 24.58 -1.88
C TYR A 13 15.20 24.26 -0.89
N THR A 14 13.99 24.79 -1.10
CA THR A 14 12.85 24.51 -0.21
C THR A 14 12.39 23.05 -0.30
N SER A 15 12.42 22.41 -1.47
CA SER A 15 12.09 21.00 -1.60
C SER A 15 13.12 20.10 -0.90
N SER A 16 14.42 20.41 -1.00
CA SER A 16 15.44 19.63 -0.31
C SER A 16 15.37 19.76 1.22
N VAL A 17 15.03 20.94 1.74
CA VAL A 17 14.82 21.15 3.19
C VAL A 17 13.56 20.41 3.67
N ARG A 18 12.48 20.42 2.90
CA ARG A 18 11.23 19.70 3.21
C ARG A 18 11.43 18.19 3.25
N SER A 19 12.16 17.64 2.30
CA SER A 19 12.51 16.21 2.25
C SER A 19 13.38 15.82 3.48
N ASN A 20 14.23 16.71 3.96
CA ASN A 20 15.13 16.44 5.08
C ASN A 20 14.39 16.17 6.40
N ASP A 21 13.25 16.82 6.66
CA ASP A 21 12.46 16.59 7.87
C ASP A 21 11.86 15.16 7.92
N TYR A 22 11.47 14.61 6.78
CA TYR A 22 11.02 13.22 6.69
C TYR A 22 12.14 12.22 7.03
N PHE A 23 13.31 12.38 6.43
CA PHE A 23 14.46 11.52 6.73
C PHE A 23 14.94 11.68 8.17
N LYS A 24 14.84 12.89 8.72
CA LYS A 24 15.12 13.13 10.14
C LYS A 24 14.14 12.40 11.06
N ALA A 25 12.86 12.35 10.68
CA ALA A 25 11.86 11.57 11.42
C ALA A 25 12.21 10.07 11.42
N LEU A 26 12.60 9.50 10.27
CA LEU A 26 13.03 8.10 10.16
C LEU A 26 14.29 7.82 10.99
N GLU A 27 15.29 8.70 10.95
CA GLU A 27 16.50 8.59 11.76
C GLU A 27 16.16 8.54 13.26
N LEU A 28 15.31 9.45 13.72
CA LEU A 28 14.86 9.51 15.12
C LEU A 28 14.07 8.27 15.53
N PHE A 29 13.22 7.75 14.64
CA PHE A 29 12.52 6.49 14.87
C PHE A 29 13.50 5.32 15.08
N ASN A 30 14.49 5.19 14.21
CA ASN A 30 15.53 4.17 14.31
C ASN A 30 16.39 4.32 15.58
N LEU A 31 16.63 5.55 16.03
CA LEU A 31 17.30 5.83 17.29
C LEU A 31 16.41 5.66 18.54
N ARG A 32 15.19 5.17 18.38
CA ARG A 32 14.18 5.00 19.45
C ARG A 32 13.77 6.33 20.15
N LYS A 33 13.99 7.47 19.49
CA LYS A 33 13.50 8.79 19.90
C LYS A 33 12.12 9.04 19.30
N ILE A 34 11.13 8.26 19.73
CA ILE A 34 9.85 8.15 19.04
C ILE A 34 9.03 9.44 19.15
N GLU A 35 8.99 10.10 20.29
CA GLU A 35 8.27 11.36 20.46
C GLU A 35 8.78 12.44 19.50
N ASP A 36 10.11 12.61 19.43
CA ASP A 36 10.75 13.54 18.48
C ASP A 36 10.43 13.15 17.03
N SER A 37 10.49 11.84 16.70
CA SER A 37 10.14 11.31 15.38
C SER A 37 8.70 11.66 14.98
N VAL A 38 7.75 11.45 15.91
CA VAL A 38 6.33 11.79 15.71
C VAL A 38 6.15 13.27 15.40
N ASP A 39 6.89 14.17 16.09
CA ASP A 39 6.79 15.61 15.86
C ASP A 39 7.31 15.99 14.45
N PHE A 40 8.42 15.38 14.02
CA PHE A 40 8.91 15.57 12.65
C PHE A 40 7.95 14.98 11.60
N PHE A 41 7.40 13.78 11.80
CA PHE A 41 6.38 13.24 10.88
C PHE A 41 5.14 14.13 10.81
N LYS A 42 4.65 14.68 11.93
CA LYS A 42 3.52 15.64 11.94
C LYS A 42 3.84 16.91 11.16
N LYS A 43 5.06 17.43 11.30
CA LYS A 43 5.51 18.60 10.53
C LYS A 43 5.43 18.32 9.03
N VAL A 44 5.92 17.15 8.57
CA VAL A 44 5.85 16.73 7.17
C VAL A 44 4.42 16.47 6.72
N ALA A 45 3.60 15.81 7.55
CA ALA A 45 2.21 15.50 7.25
C ALA A 45 1.34 16.75 7.06
N ASN A 46 1.68 17.85 7.75
CA ASN A 46 0.96 19.13 7.67
C ASN A 46 1.45 20.04 6.54
N ASP A 47 2.58 19.73 5.90
CA ASP A 47 3.08 20.50 4.75
C ASP A 47 2.46 19.96 3.46
N GLU A 48 1.44 20.65 2.94
CA GLU A 48 0.70 20.25 1.73
C GLU A 48 1.57 20.15 0.48
N GLN A 49 2.71 20.84 0.47
CA GLN A 49 3.62 20.82 -0.68
C GLN A 49 4.75 19.80 -0.53
N ASN A 50 4.78 19.04 0.58
CA ASN A 50 5.80 18.04 0.80
C ASN A 50 5.47 16.75 0.05
N GLU A 51 6.37 16.30 -0.82
CA GLU A 51 6.23 15.06 -1.58
C GLU A 51 6.16 13.79 -0.69
N LYS A 52 6.70 13.86 0.53
CA LYS A 52 6.68 12.79 1.54
C LYS A 52 5.49 12.87 2.50
N ARG A 53 4.51 13.73 2.22
CA ARG A 53 3.34 13.95 3.07
C ARG A 53 2.55 12.66 3.34
N SER A 54 2.23 11.90 2.30
CA SER A 54 1.48 10.65 2.44
C SER A 54 2.28 9.57 3.19
N ASP A 55 3.60 9.51 2.96
CA ASP A 55 4.49 8.58 3.66
C ASP A 55 4.57 8.93 5.15
N ALA A 56 4.67 10.22 5.49
CA ALA A 56 4.68 10.67 6.89
C ALA A 56 3.35 10.35 7.60
N MET A 57 2.21 10.53 6.94
CA MET A 57 0.91 10.15 7.47
C MET A 57 0.81 8.64 7.68
N PHE A 58 1.29 7.83 6.74
CA PHE A 58 1.34 6.38 6.90
C PHE A 58 2.20 5.99 8.11
N ASN A 59 3.40 6.55 8.26
CA ASN A 59 4.28 6.26 9.39
C ASN A 59 3.63 6.65 10.73
N LEU A 60 2.96 7.81 10.81
CA LEU A 60 2.18 8.18 11.99
C LEU A 60 1.07 7.17 12.29
N ALA A 61 0.36 6.72 11.25
CA ALA A 61 -0.66 5.69 11.41
C ALA A 61 -0.09 4.41 12.02
N VAL A 62 1.03 3.91 11.50
CA VAL A 62 1.71 2.70 12.00
C VAL A 62 2.21 2.89 13.44
N ILE A 63 2.80 4.04 13.77
CA ILE A 63 3.30 4.33 15.12
C ILE A 63 2.14 4.33 16.12
N TYR A 64 1.02 5.00 15.82
CA TYR A 64 -0.15 5.02 16.70
C TYR A 64 -0.87 3.68 16.76
N ASP A 65 -0.93 2.94 15.64
CA ASP A 65 -1.61 1.65 15.57
C ASP A 65 -0.94 0.58 16.44
N ASN A 66 0.39 0.62 16.51
CA ASN A 66 1.18 -0.35 17.29
C ASN A 66 1.61 0.17 18.66
N GLY A 67 1.54 1.47 18.91
CA GLY A 67 2.03 2.07 20.14
C GLY A 67 3.56 1.99 20.26
N PHE A 68 4.30 2.15 19.16
CA PHE A 68 5.76 2.12 19.18
C PHE A 68 6.33 3.28 19.98
N GLY A 69 6.77 3.00 21.21
CA GLY A 69 7.39 3.99 22.11
C GLY A 69 6.48 5.10 22.62
N ILE A 70 5.20 5.08 22.25
CA ILE A 70 4.13 5.96 22.74
C ILE A 70 2.88 5.14 23.06
N ALA A 71 1.90 5.72 23.72
CA ALA A 71 0.62 5.06 23.93
C ALA A 71 -0.08 4.75 22.59
N GLN A 72 -0.57 3.51 22.47
CA GLN A 72 -1.36 3.08 21.32
C GLN A 72 -2.64 3.94 21.21
N ASP A 73 -2.96 4.39 20.01
CA ASP A 73 -4.17 5.16 19.72
C ASP A 73 -4.76 4.73 18.37
N LYS A 74 -5.69 3.78 18.41
CA LYS A 74 -6.34 3.24 17.21
C LYS A 74 -7.18 4.28 16.46
N THR A 75 -7.69 5.28 17.14
CA THR A 75 -8.47 6.37 16.52
C THR A 75 -7.57 7.28 15.70
N ARG A 76 -6.43 7.69 16.26
CA ARG A 76 -5.44 8.47 15.51
C ARG A 76 -4.82 7.65 14.38
N ALA A 77 -4.56 6.36 14.60
CA ALA A 77 -4.05 5.48 13.56
C ALA A 77 -5.00 5.44 12.36
N LEU A 78 -6.30 5.20 12.60
CA LEU A 78 -7.31 5.17 11.55
C LEU A 78 -7.36 6.51 10.78
N TYR A 79 -7.40 7.62 11.51
CA TYR A 79 -7.39 8.96 10.92
C TYR A 79 -6.20 9.16 9.96
N TYR A 80 -4.98 8.82 10.39
CA TYR A 80 -3.80 8.97 9.55
C TYR A 80 -3.74 7.94 8.40
N TYR A 81 -4.24 6.71 8.59
CA TYR A 81 -4.40 5.76 7.48
C TYR A 81 -5.34 6.29 6.41
N GLU A 82 -6.48 6.87 6.79
CA GLU A 82 -7.45 7.46 5.85
C GLU A 82 -6.82 8.61 5.08
N LEU A 83 -6.17 9.56 5.74
CA LEU A 83 -5.49 10.67 5.07
C LEU A 83 -4.39 10.19 4.11
N ALA A 84 -3.58 9.21 4.50
CA ALA A 84 -2.54 8.67 3.65
C ALA A 84 -3.14 7.93 2.44
N ALA A 85 -4.20 7.12 2.64
CA ALA A 85 -4.88 6.40 1.57
C ALA A 85 -5.53 7.34 0.55
N ASP A 86 -6.13 8.44 1.00
CA ASP A 86 -6.70 9.50 0.14
C ASP A 86 -5.62 10.18 -0.72
N LEU A 87 -4.40 10.29 -0.20
CA LEU A 87 -3.22 10.72 -0.95
C LEU A 87 -2.55 9.59 -1.75
N SER A 88 -3.26 8.49 -1.96
CA SER A 88 -2.82 7.33 -2.75
C SER A 88 -1.59 6.60 -2.18
N ASN A 89 -1.33 6.70 -0.88
CA ASN A 89 -0.31 5.87 -0.24
C ASN A 89 -0.73 4.40 -0.29
N VAL A 90 0.06 3.60 -0.99
CA VAL A 90 -0.26 2.21 -1.34
C VAL A 90 -0.34 1.32 -0.10
N TYR A 91 0.57 1.52 0.85
CA TYR A 91 0.59 0.78 2.12
C TYR A 91 -0.58 1.15 3.02
N ALA A 92 -0.95 2.44 3.07
CA ALA A 92 -2.13 2.89 3.80
C ALA A 92 -3.42 2.29 3.21
N GLN A 93 -3.54 2.26 1.88
CA GLN A 93 -4.67 1.62 1.20
C GLN A 93 -4.78 0.14 1.54
N TYR A 94 -3.65 -0.59 1.53
CA TYR A 94 -3.64 -2.00 1.92
C TYR A 94 -4.05 -2.20 3.39
N ASN A 95 -3.43 -1.49 4.33
CA ASN A 95 -3.71 -1.62 5.76
C ASN A 95 -5.16 -1.25 6.10
N LEU A 96 -5.64 -0.15 5.51
CA LEU A 96 -7.03 0.28 5.69
C LEU A 96 -8.02 -0.73 5.07
N GLY A 97 -7.70 -1.30 3.91
CA GLY A 97 -8.44 -2.38 3.26
C GLY A 97 -8.56 -3.60 4.17
N TRP A 98 -7.46 -3.99 4.82
CA TRP A 98 -7.44 -5.09 5.77
C TRP A 98 -8.32 -4.81 7.00
N LYS A 99 -8.25 -3.59 7.55
CA LYS A 99 -9.11 -3.17 8.69
C LYS A 99 -10.60 -3.25 8.33
N TYR A 100 -11.01 -2.75 7.16
CA TYR A 100 -12.41 -2.85 6.72
C TYR A 100 -12.84 -4.27 6.37
N TYR A 101 -11.95 -5.10 5.82
CA TYR A 101 -12.25 -6.49 5.51
C TYR A 101 -12.53 -7.32 6.77
N ASN A 102 -11.77 -7.08 7.84
CA ASN A 102 -11.88 -7.82 9.10
C ASN A 102 -12.83 -7.15 10.11
N GLY A 103 -13.11 -5.86 9.99
CA GLY A 103 -13.83 -5.06 10.98
C GLY A 103 -12.94 -4.69 12.17
N GLU A 104 -11.63 -4.49 11.95
CA GLU A 104 -10.70 -4.14 13.03
C GLU A 104 -10.71 -2.64 13.31
N ASN A 105 -11.25 -2.28 14.48
CA ASN A 105 -11.44 -0.90 14.95
C ASN A 105 -12.30 -0.02 14.01
N VAL A 106 -13.00 -0.65 13.06
CA VAL A 106 -13.97 -0.06 12.14
C VAL A 106 -15.12 -1.03 11.94
N TYR A 107 -16.28 -0.56 11.51
CA TYR A 107 -17.33 -1.46 11.04
C TYR A 107 -16.85 -2.19 9.79
N LYS A 108 -17.08 -3.52 9.76
CA LYS A 108 -16.71 -4.34 8.61
C LYS A 108 -17.42 -3.84 7.35
N ASP A 109 -16.63 -3.53 6.31
CA ASP A 109 -17.13 -3.11 5.00
C ASP A 109 -16.26 -3.74 3.89
N VAL A 110 -16.73 -4.89 3.39
CA VAL A 110 -16.00 -5.64 2.37
C VAL A 110 -15.97 -4.93 1.01
N ASN A 111 -16.95 -4.04 0.73
CA ASN A 111 -16.95 -3.26 -0.51
C ASN A 111 -15.89 -2.16 -0.45
N LYS A 112 -15.77 -1.47 0.69
CA LYS A 112 -14.69 -0.49 0.91
C LYS A 112 -13.32 -1.17 0.87
N ALA A 113 -13.18 -2.36 1.49
CA ALA A 113 -11.97 -3.17 1.41
C ALA A 113 -11.61 -3.55 -0.04
N PHE A 114 -12.60 -3.98 -0.83
CA PHE A 114 -12.40 -4.30 -2.25
C PHE A 114 -11.85 -3.11 -3.04
N ASN A 115 -12.41 -1.92 -2.85
CA ASN A 115 -11.95 -0.71 -3.52
C ASN A 115 -10.52 -0.33 -3.12
N LEU A 116 -10.19 -0.42 -1.83
CA LEU A 116 -8.87 -0.15 -1.29
C LEU A 116 -7.82 -1.15 -1.81
N TYR A 117 -8.13 -2.46 -1.79
CA TYR A 117 -7.23 -3.48 -2.36
C TYR A 117 -7.09 -3.32 -3.88
N THR A 118 -8.15 -2.91 -4.59
CA THR A 118 -8.07 -2.62 -6.02
C THR A 118 -7.12 -1.46 -6.30
N SER A 119 -7.18 -0.39 -5.51
CA SER A 119 -6.27 0.73 -5.63
C SER A 119 -4.83 0.33 -5.32
N ALA A 120 -4.58 -0.32 -4.18
CA ALA A 120 -3.25 -0.76 -3.80
C ALA A 120 -2.65 -1.78 -4.80
N SER A 121 -3.45 -2.72 -5.30
CA SER A 121 -3.04 -3.69 -6.32
C SER A 121 -2.65 -3.04 -7.64
N ARG A 122 -3.35 -1.98 -8.06
CA ARG A 122 -3.03 -1.22 -9.27
C ARG A 122 -1.64 -0.59 -9.22
N TYR A 123 -1.21 -0.19 -8.03
CA TYR A 123 0.13 0.35 -7.79
C TYR A 123 1.13 -0.71 -7.33
N GLY A 124 0.81 -1.99 -7.55
CA GLY A 124 1.75 -3.10 -7.42
C GLY A 124 1.91 -3.68 -6.03
N HIS A 125 1.05 -3.36 -5.04
CA HIS A 125 1.16 -3.95 -3.70
C HIS A 125 0.86 -5.47 -3.72
N PRO A 126 1.84 -6.36 -3.43
CA PRO A 126 1.68 -7.81 -3.64
C PRO A 126 0.55 -8.41 -2.81
N GLN A 127 0.51 -8.08 -1.51
CA GLN A 127 -0.47 -8.60 -0.57
C GLN A 127 -1.89 -8.11 -0.90
N ALA A 128 -2.02 -6.84 -1.37
CA ALA A 128 -3.30 -6.32 -1.81
C ALA A 128 -3.78 -7.04 -3.08
N THR A 129 -2.87 -7.36 -4.00
CA THR A 129 -3.16 -8.13 -5.20
C THR A 129 -3.64 -9.53 -4.86
N PHE A 130 -3.00 -10.20 -3.90
CA PHE A 130 -3.42 -11.50 -3.38
C PHE A 130 -4.80 -11.44 -2.72
N ASN A 131 -5.04 -10.44 -1.86
CA ASN A 131 -6.34 -10.28 -1.21
C ASN A 131 -7.45 -9.98 -2.22
N LEU A 132 -7.18 -9.16 -3.23
CA LEU A 132 -8.11 -8.88 -4.32
C LEU A 132 -8.40 -10.15 -5.15
N ALA A 133 -7.39 -10.99 -5.38
CA ALA A 133 -7.57 -12.30 -6.03
C ALA A 133 -8.51 -13.20 -5.22
N ASN A 134 -8.32 -13.27 -3.90
CA ASN A 134 -9.20 -14.03 -3.00
C ASN A 134 -10.64 -13.51 -3.04
N MET A 135 -10.83 -12.19 -3.09
CA MET A 135 -12.17 -11.59 -3.20
C MET A 135 -12.87 -11.98 -4.51
N HIS A 136 -12.15 -11.96 -5.64
CA HIS A 136 -12.68 -12.44 -6.92
C HIS A 136 -12.89 -13.96 -6.95
N TYR A 137 -12.04 -14.74 -6.29
CA TYR A 137 -12.18 -16.19 -6.19
C TYR A 137 -13.42 -16.61 -5.38
N SER A 138 -13.65 -15.95 -4.26
CA SER A 138 -14.76 -16.26 -3.34
C SER A 138 -16.06 -15.53 -3.66
N GLY A 139 -16.02 -14.41 -4.36
CA GLY A 139 -17.15 -13.52 -4.59
C GLY A 139 -17.49 -12.64 -3.36
N VAL A 140 -16.56 -12.46 -2.43
CA VAL A 140 -16.74 -11.60 -1.26
C VAL A 140 -16.43 -10.15 -1.63
N GLY A 141 -17.38 -9.24 -1.44
CA GLY A 141 -17.25 -7.82 -1.80
C GLY A 141 -17.24 -7.52 -3.30
N THR A 142 -17.39 -8.56 -4.14
CA THR A 142 -17.47 -8.44 -5.61
C THR A 142 -18.14 -9.67 -6.20
N VAL A 143 -18.47 -9.63 -7.48
CA VAL A 143 -18.94 -10.82 -8.20
C VAL A 143 -17.77 -11.80 -8.38
N LYS A 144 -18.04 -13.11 -8.08
CA LYS A 144 -17.06 -14.18 -8.30
C LYS A 144 -16.58 -14.18 -9.75
N ASN A 145 -15.25 -14.17 -9.93
CA ASN A 145 -14.63 -14.18 -11.25
C ASN A 145 -13.31 -14.97 -11.22
N ILE A 146 -13.39 -16.23 -11.59
CA ILE A 146 -12.26 -17.19 -11.54
C ILE A 146 -11.12 -16.76 -12.47
N LYS A 147 -11.42 -16.24 -13.68
CA LYS A 147 -10.40 -15.76 -14.63
C LYS A 147 -9.61 -14.56 -14.07
N LYS A 148 -10.32 -13.59 -13.48
CA LYS A 148 -9.67 -12.48 -12.80
C LYS A 148 -8.86 -12.94 -11.58
N ALA A 149 -9.39 -13.86 -10.78
CA ALA A 149 -8.68 -14.42 -9.65
C ALA A 149 -7.38 -15.10 -10.09
N TYR A 150 -7.43 -15.94 -11.16
CA TYR A 150 -6.25 -16.60 -11.71
C TYR A 150 -5.16 -15.61 -12.11
N LYS A 151 -5.52 -14.58 -12.89
CA LYS A 151 -4.59 -13.49 -13.28
C LYS A 151 -3.94 -12.83 -12.07
N LEU A 152 -4.74 -12.42 -11.08
CA LEU A 152 -4.25 -11.72 -9.90
C LEU A 152 -3.38 -12.62 -9.02
N PHE A 153 -3.70 -13.91 -8.88
CA PHE A 153 -2.83 -14.87 -8.19
C PHE A 153 -1.50 -15.06 -8.91
N LEU A 154 -1.48 -15.09 -10.25
CA LEU A 154 -0.23 -15.11 -11.02
C LEU A 154 0.62 -13.89 -10.72
N ILE A 155 0.04 -12.70 -10.77
CA ILE A 155 0.75 -11.43 -10.46
C ILE A 155 1.27 -11.45 -9.01
N ALA A 156 0.46 -11.86 -8.04
CA ALA A 156 0.87 -11.95 -6.65
C ALA A 156 2.03 -12.93 -6.46
N LYS A 157 1.99 -14.11 -7.13
CA LYS A 157 3.07 -15.10 -7.11
C LYS A 157 4.37 -14.54 -7.67
N ILE A 158 4.32 -13.86 -8.83
CA ILE A 158 5.49 -13.23 -9.46
C ILE A 158 6.12 -12.20 -8.52
N ASN A 159 5.31 -11.51 -7.72
CA ASN A 159 5.74 -10.54 -6.73
C ASN A 159 6.02 -11.15 -5.34
N GLY A 160 6.22 -12.47 -5.25
CA GLY A 160 6.74 -13.12 -4.06
C GLY A 160 5.69 -13.62 -3.06
N ILE A 161 4.40 -13.68 -3.43
CA ILE A 161 3.36 -14.26 -2.58
C ILE A 161 3.18 -15.74 -2.92
N ASP A 162 3.92 -16.59 -2.24
CA ASP A 162 3.98 -18.03 -2.51
C ASP A 162 2.64 -18.75 -2.25
N GLU A 163 1.82 -18.25 -1.33
CA GLU A 163 0.47 -18.76 -1.05
C GLU A 163 -0.45 -18.74 -2.28
N SER A 164 -0.14 -17.92 -3.27
CA SER A 164 -0.86 -17.87 -4.54
C SER A 164 -0.82 -19.19 -5.29
N GLU A 165 0.26 -19.98 -5.17
CA GLU A 165 0.44 -21.29 -5.82
C GLU A 165 -0.70 -22.26 -5.47
N TYR A 166 -1.12 -22.27 -4.20
CA TYR A 166 -2.22 -23.11 -3.75
C TYR A 166 -3.53 -22.80 -4.49
N TYR A 167 -3.84 -21.50 -4.64
CA TYR A 167 -5.07 -21.08 -5.34
C TYR A 167 -4.98 -21.29 -6.84
N LEU A 168 -3.82 -21.09 -7.44
CA LEU A 168 -3.59 -21.38 -8.86
C LEU A 168 -3.86 -22.84 -9.18
N LYS A 169 -3.32 -23.78 -8.37
CA LYS A 169 -3.60 -25.22 -8.52
C LYS A 169 -5.09 -25.54 -8.37
N LYS A 170 -5.74 -24.97 -7.35
CA LYS A 170 -7.19 -25.16 -7.17
C LYS A 170 -8.02 -24.66 -8.36
N ILE A 171 -7.63 -23.53 -8.96
CA ILE A 171 -8.32 -23.02 -10.15
C ILE A 171 -8.08 -23.95 -11.34
N GLN A 172 -6.85 -24.42 -11.55
CA GLN A 172 -6.51 -25.36 -12.63
C GLN A 172 -7.31 -26.66 -12.57
N GLU A 173 -7.65 -27.15 -11.36
CA GLU A 173 -8.50 -28.32 -11.16
C GLU A 173 -9.99 -28.06 -11.47
N GLN A 174 -10.42 -26.79 -11.53
CA GLN A 174 -11.83 -26.39 -11.71
C GLN A 174 -12.18 -25.98 -13.14
N ILE A 175 -11.19 -25.67 -13.97
CA ILE A 175 -11.38 -25.19 -15.35
C ILE A 175 -10.95 -26.28 -16.35
N SER A 176 -11.47 -26.19 -17.60
CA SER A 176 -11.06 -27.14 -18.64
C SER A 176 -9.61 -26.89 -19.09
N PRO A 177 -8.95 -27.93 -19.66
CA PRO A 177 -7.61 -27.75 -20.23
C PRO A 177 -7.56 -26.67 -21.31
N GLU A 178 -8.62 -26.52 -22.10
CA GLU A 178 -8.75 -25.50 -23.15
C GLU A 178 -8.81 -24.08 -22.52
N GLU A 179 -9.62 -23.90 -21.48
CA GLU A 179 -9.69 -22.64 -20.75
C GLU A 179 -8.35 -22.29 -20.10
N LEU A 180 -7.65 -23.29 -19.53
CA LEU A 180 -6.34 -23.09 -18.93
C LEU A 180 -5.31 -22.65 -19.99
N MET A 181 -5.34 -23.27 -21.18
CA MET A 181 -4.45 -22.90 -22.28
C MET A 181 -4.69 -21.44 -22.73
N VAL A 182 -5.94 -21.02 -22.83
CA VAL A 182 -6.30 -19.62 -23.14
C VAL A 182 -5.77 -18.68 -22.07
N LEU A 183 -5.98 -18.97 -20.78
CA LEU A 183 -5.51 -18.14 -19.68
C LEU A 183 -3.98 -18.04 -19.65
N ASN A 184 -3.28 -19.13 -19.88
CA ASN A 184 -1.82 -19.15 -19.93
C ASN A 184 -1.28 -18.39 -21.15
N SER A 185 -1.96 -18.47 -22.29
CA SER A 185 -1.62 -17.68 -23.49
C SER A 185 -1.88 -16.19 -23.29
N GLU A 186 -3.00 -15.84 -22.63
CA GLU A 186 -3.40 -14.45 -22.38
C GLU A 186 -2.53 -13.76 -21.32
N TYR A 187 -2.07 -14.51 -20.32
CA TYR A 187 -1.35 -13.96 -19.17
C TYR A 187 0.11 -14.42 -19.07
N GLY A 188 0.58 -15.27 -19.97
CA GLY A 188 1.97 -15.76 -19.99
C GLY A 188 2.99 -14.63 -20.13
N SER A 189 2.66 -13.56 -20.87
CA SER A 189 3.51 -12.38 -21.00
C SER A 189 3.66 -11.58 -19.69
N LEU A 190 2.74 -11.70 -18.74
CA LEU A 190 2.86 -11.06 -17.42
C LEU A 190 3.97 -11.68 -16.58
N ILE A 191 4.40 -12.90 -16.91
CA ILE A 191 5.51 -13.59 -16.22
C ILE A 191 6.84 -12.92 -16.59
N GLU A 192 6.91 -12.24 -17.72
CA GLU A 192 8.11 -11.57 -18.23
C GLU A 192 8.26 -10.11 -17.73
N GLU A 193 7.15 -9.46 -17.31
CA GLU A 193 7.16 -8.10 -16.76
C GLU A 193 7.05 -8.11 -15.23
N LYS A 194 8.18 -8.04 -14.55
CA LYS A 194 8.23 -7.91 -13.09
C LYS A 194 7.81 -6.49 -12.69
N ILE A 195 6.67 -6.36 -12.00
CA ILE A 195 6.25 -5.07 -11.41
C ILE A 195 7.08 -4.83 -10.15
N GLU A 196 7.99 -3.86 -10.18
CA GLU A 196 8.74 -3.44 -9.00
C GLU A 196 7.85 -2.63 -8.05
N VAL A 197 7.70 -3.11 -6.81
CA VAL A 197 7.01 -2.39 -5.73
C VAL A 197 8.06 -1.68 -4.89
N PRO A 198 7.88 -0.39 -4.56
CA PRO A 198 8.74 0.29 -3.62
C PRO A 198 8.72 -0.42 -2.26
N SER A 199 9.89 -0.61 -1.64
CA SER A 199 9.97 -1.18 -0.29
C SER A 199 9.38 -0.23 0.75
N ASP A 200 8.69 -0.77 1.78
CA ASP A 200 8.24 0.02 2.92
C ASP A 200 9.44 0.65 3.65
N PRO A 201 9.43 1.97 3.88
CA PRO A 201 10.52 2.65 4.59
C PRO A 201 10.78 2.15 6.01
N LEU A 202 9.79 1.51 6.66
CA LEU A 202 9.90 0.98 8.02
C LEU A 202 10.36 -0.48 8.10
N ASP A 203 10.49 -1.18 6.96
CA ASP A 203 10.99 -2.57 6.88
C ASP A 203 12.54 -2.66 6.92
N LYS A 204 13.22 -1.54 7.07
CA LYS A 204 14.70 -1.46 7.22
C LYS A 204 15.11 -1.07 8.65
#